data_c420301dc8d7f90939f000af3e89cbbe
#
_entry.id   c420301dc8d7f90939f000af3e89cbbe
#
_cell.length_a   1.000
_cell.length_b   1.000
_cell.length_c   1.000
_cell.angle_alpha   90.00
_cell.angle_beta   90.00
_cell.angle_gamma   90.00
#
_symmetry.space_group_name_H-M   'P 1'
#
loop_
_entity.id
_entity.type
_entity.pdbx_description
1 polymer ?
#
loop_
_entity_poly.entity_id
_entity_poly.type
_entity_poly.pdbx_seq_one_letter_code
_entity_poly.pdbx_strand_id
1 'polypeptide(L)'
;DTQFTGGTTLKYETRGAADVNSDAVAAKVSGETGRNVNVRLTKEDGLGKQFMVLTFAGQEGISPESQEYVTQILNGYQDGFTATLSETYAVQPYMGQKTLHNAVIAMVLAAVLITVYVWIRFSILSGLSAGVSAVIALIHDVLIVLCAFLIFAIPLNDAFVAVVLTIIGYSINDTIVIYDRIRENMNLHKCKNIDELVDTSVSQSLGRSLHTSLTTCISVLILVIASWHFGIQSIFEFSLPLLFGLVSGCFSSICVASVIWAMWKNAHKAENKKR
;
A
#
# COMPACT_ATOMS: atom_id res chain seq x y z
N ASP A 1 -4.06 -10.84 6.76
CA ASP A 1 -4.14 -10.46 8.17
C ASP A 1 -5.53 -10.79 8.73
N THR A 2 -5.60 -11.05 10.03
CA THR A 2 -6.85 -11.30 10.75
C THR A 2 -7.84 -10.14 10.65
N GLN A 3 -7.36 -8.93 10.39
CA GLN A 3 -8.22 -7.76 10.20
C GLN A 3 -9.18 -7.91 9.00
N PHE A 4 -8.79 -8.63 7.94
CA PHE A 4 -9.64 -8.84 6.76
C PHE A 4 -10.28 -10.23 6.70
N THR A 5 -9.64 -11.24 7.29
CA THR A 5 -10.13 -12.62 7.24
C THR A 5 -10.83 -13.07 8.52
N GLY A 6 -10.73 -12.27 9.58
CA GLY A 6 -11.07 -12.68 10.92
C GLY A 6 -9.97 -13.57 11.53
N GLY A 7 -9.98 -13.68 12.84
CA GLY A 7 -9.02 -14.51 13.59
C GLY A 7 -8.65 -13.90 14.93
N THR A 8 -7.67 -14.50 15.58
CA THR A 8 -7.16 -14.03 16.87
C THR A 8 -5.66 -13.81 16.79
N THR A 9 -5.21 -12.66 17.27
CA THR A 9 -3.80 -12.31 17.43
C THR A 9 -3.47 -12.28 18.90
N LEU A 10 -2.49 -13.09 19.30
CA LEU A 10 -1.94 -13.13 20.66
C LEU A 10 -0.56 -12.51 20.65
N LYS A 11 -0.34 -11.48 21.49
CA LYS A 11 0.96 -10.81 21.66
C LYS A 11 1.56 -11.26 22.99
N TYR A 12 2.70 -11.91 22.94
CA TYR A 12 3.44 -12.37 24.10
C TYR A 12 4.69 -11.53 24.31
N GLU A 13 4.91 -11.07 25.55
CA GLU A 13 6.23 -10.58 25.99
C GLU A 13 7.13 -11.80 26.19
N THR A 14 8.30 -11.83 25.53
CA THR A 14 9.20 -12.97 25.56
C THR A 14 10.54 -12.57 26.17
N ARG A 15 11.09 -13.47 26.99
CA ARG A 15 12.46 -13.37 27.54
C ARG A 15 13.24 -14.62 27.15
N GLY A 16 14.51 -14.45 26.79
CA GLY A 16 15.34 -15.56 26.30
C GLY A 16 15.14 -15.89 24.82
N ALA A 17 14.51 -15.00 24.02
CA ALA A 17 14.14 -15.26 22.63
C ALA A 17 15.24 -15.01 21.59
N ALA A 18 16.49 -14.77 21.98
CA ALA A 18 17.55 -14.35 21.05
C ALA A 18 17.81 -15.35 19.90
N ASP A 19 17.49 -16.63 20.09
CA ASP A 19 17.73 -17.72 19.09
C ASP A 19 16.44 -18.47 18.71
N VAL A 20 15.25 -17.92 18.95
CA VAL A 20 13.99 -18.63 18.65
C VAL A 20 13.63 -18.46 17.18
N ASN A 21 13.57 -19.58 16.46
CA ASN A 21 13.11 -19.62 15.07
C ASN A 21 11.57 -19.50 15.03
N SER A 22 11.05 -18.41 14.44
CA SER A 22 9.62 -18.16 14.29
C SER A 22 8.88 -19.28 13.56
N ASP A 23 9.50 -19.87 12.52
CA ASP A 23 8.89 -20.91 11.72
C ASP A 23 8.78 -22.23 12.48
N ALA A 24 9.77 -22.56 13.33
CA ALA A 24 9.74 -23.74 14.17
C ALA A 24 8.68 -23.64 15.26
N VAL A 25 8.51 -22.45 15.87
CA VAL A 25 7.43 -22.16 16.82
C VAL A 25 6.07 -22.26 16.13
N ALA A 26 5.92 -21.66 14.94
CA ALA A 26 4.70 -21.73 14.15
C ALA A 26 4.31 -23.18 13.83
N ALA A 27 5.27 -24.02 13.40
CA ALA A 27 5.04 -25.43 13.11
C ALA A 27 4.59 -26.21 14.36
N LYS A 28 5.25 -26.00 15.51
CA LYS A 28 4.91 -26.65 16.78
C LYS A 28 3.51 -26.25 17.25
N VAL A 29 3.21 -24.97 17.29
CA VAL A 29 1.89 -24.46 17.74
C VAL A 29 0.80 -24.90 16.76
N SER A 30 1.05 -24.87 15.46
CA SER A 30 0.09 -25.35 14.45
C SER A 30 -0.18 -26.83 14.58
N GLY A 31 0.86 -27.65 14.82
CA GLY A 31 0.72 -29.09 15.02
C GLY A 31 -0.10 -29.48 16.25
N GLU A 32 0.07 -28.74 17.35
CA GLU A 32 -0.63 -29.02 18.60
C GLU A 32 -2.03 -28.43 18.68
N THR A 33 -2.26 -27.28 18.02
CA THR A 33 -3.58 -26.62 18.02
C THR A 33 -4.47 -27.03 16.84
N GLY A 34 -3.89 -27.70 15.81
CA GLY A 34 -4.58 -28.03 14.57
C GLY A 34 -5.00 -26.80 13.74
N ARG A 35 -4.48 -25.63 14.03
CA ARG A 35 -4.80 -24.36 13.36
C ARG A 35 -3.56 -23.77 12.67
N ASN A 36 -3.76 -23.14 11.53
CA ASN A 36 -2.68 -22.39 10.88
C ASN A 36 -2.30 -21.17 11.71
N VAL A 37 -1.04 -21.09 12.11
CA VAL A 37 -0.50 -20.03 12.95
C VAL A 37 0.66 -19.38 12.23
N ASN A 38 0.61 -18.05 12.13
CA ASN A 38 1.76 -17.26 11.69
C ASN A 38 2.42 -16.65 12.94
N VAL A 39 3.74 -16.82 13.08
CA VAL A 39 4.51 -16.30 14.21
C VAL A 39 5.48 -15.26 13.71
N ARG A 40 5.46 -14.09 14.36
CA ARG A 40 6.37 -12.99 14.07
C ARG A 40 7.03 -12.50 15.34
N LEU A 41 8.36 -12.32 15.31
CA LEU A 41 9.11 -11.71 16.38
C LEU A 41 9.25 -10.22 16.12
N THR A 42 8.92 -9.39 17.11
CA THR A 42 9.02 -7.93 17.04
C THR A 42 9.83 -7.46 18.26
N LYS A 43 10.78 -6.56 18.03
CA LYS A 43 11.53 -5.89 19.08
C LYS A 43 10.96 -4.50 19.28
N GLU A 44 10.65 -4.15 20.50
CA GLU A 44 10.24 -2.79 20.87
C GLU A 44 11.42 -2.11 21.54
N ASP A 45 12.22 -1.37 20.77
CA ASP A 45 13.53 -0.86 21.17
C ASP A 45 13.50 0.19 22.31
N GLY A 46 12.34 0.78 22.58
CA GLY A 46 12.22 1.76 23.68
C GLY A 46 12.35 1.17 25.08
N LEU A 47 12.17 -0.15 25.26
CA LEU A 47 12.13 -0.84 26.54
C LEU A 47 13.03 -2.09 26.59
N GLY A 48 13.74 -2.42 25.52
CA GLY A 48 14.54 -3.65 25.42
C GLY A 48 13.71 -4.94 25.52
N LYS A 49 12.40 -4.86 25.31
CA LYS A 49 11.48 -5.98 25.36
C LYS A 49 11.30 -6.62 24.00
N GLN A 50 11.30 -7.94 23.96
CA GLN A 50 10.97 -8.70 22.76
C GLN A 50 9.53 -9.18 22.84
N PHE A 51 8.81 -9.07 21.74
CA PHE A 51 7.45 -9.57 21.63
C PHE A 51 7.36 -10.63 20.53
N MET A 52 6.58 -11.65 20.82
CA MET A 52 6.18 -12.67 19.84
C MET A 52 4.69 -12.50 19.55
N VAL A 53 4.36 -12.29 18.30
CA VAL A 53 2.99 -12.14 17.82
C VAL A 53 2.56 -13.41 17.10
N LEU A 54 1.59 -14.11 17.66
CA LEU A 54 0.97 -15.30 17.07
C LEU A 54 -0.35 -14.89 16.45
N THR A 55 -0.50 -15.11 15.16
CA THR A 55 -1.71 -14.81 14.41
C THR A 55 -2.38 -16.10 13.97
N PHE A 56 -3.56 -16.36 14.52
CA PHE A 56 -4.39 -17.51 14.19
C PHE A 56 -5.45 -17.10 13.16
N ALA A 57 -5.35 -17.62 11.95
CA ALA A 57 -6.37 -17.42 10.93
C ALA A 57 -7.56 -18.37 11.17
N GLY A 58 -8.80 -17.89 11.05
CA GLY A 58 -9.99 -18.72 11.16
C GLY A 58 -11.21 -18.00 11.69
N GLN A 59 -12.36 -18.67 11.57
CA GLN A 59 -13.66 -18.07 11.85
C GLN A 59 -14.03 -18.04 13.36
N GLU A 60 -13.34 -18.80 14.20
CA GLU A 60 -13.61 -18.85 15.63
C GLU A 60 -12.48 -18.22 16.42
N GLY A 61 -12.84 -17.33 17.34
CA GLY A 61 -11.90 -16.81 18.33
C GLY A 61 -11.25 -17.94 19.14
N ILE A 62 -10.06 -17.70 19.65
CA ILE A 62 -9.41 -18.66 20.55
C ILE A 62 -10.02 -18.50 21.94
N SER A 63 -10.55 -19.61 22.49
CA SER A 63 -11.10 -19.62 23.85
C SER A 63 -10.00 -19.34 24.88
N PRO A 64 -10.32 -18.80 26.06
CA PRO A 64 -9.35 -18.57 27.12
C PRO A 64 -8.54 -19.83 27.48
N GLU A 65 -9.17 -21.00 27.46
CA GLU A 65 -8.51 -22.29 27.72
C GLU A 65 -7.45 -22.60 26.65
N SER A 66 -7.76 -22.34 25.38
CA SER A 66 -6.81 -22.52 24.27
C SER A 66 -5.68 -21.49 24.31
N GLN A 67 -5.91 -20.27 24.83
CA GLN A 67 -4.86 -19.26 25.04
C GLN A 67 -3.88 -19.71 26.13
N GLU A 68 -4.39 -20.27 27.20
CA GLU A 68 -3.58 -20.83 28.28
C GLU A 68 -2.75 -22.05 27.78
N TYR A 69 -3.36 -22.92 26.97
CA TYR A 69 -2.66 -24.04 26.33
C TYR A 69 -1.53 -23.57 25.41
N VAL A 70 -1.76 -22.56 24.57
CA VAL A 70 -0.71 -21.94 23.73
C VAL A 70 0.42 -21.37 24.60
N THR A 71 0.07 -20.74 25.74
CA THR A 71 1.06 -20.21 26.67
C THR A 71 1.93 -21.33 27.27
N GLN A 72 1.34 -22.49 27.61
CA GLN A 72 2.07 -23.66 28.10
C GLN A 72 2.99 -24.24 27.03
N ILE A 73 2.54 -24.34 25.76
CA ILE A 73 3.36 -24.80 24.63
C ILE A 73 4.59 -23.89 24.45
N LEU A 74 4.40 -22.58 24.52
CA LEU A 74 5.48 -21.60 24.37
C LEU A 74 6.49 -21.71 25.53
N ASN A 75 6.04 -21.77 26.76
CA ASN A 75 6.91 -21.90 27.93
C ASN A 75 7.65 -23.25 28.01
N GLY A 76 7.11 -24.29 27.37
CA GLY A 76 7.77 -25.60 27.20
C GLY A 76 8.59 -25.72 25.92
N TYR A 77 8.81 -24.64 25.17
CA TYR A 77 9.51 -24.71 23.88
C TYR A 77 11.02 -24.93 24.04
N GLN A 78 11.65 -24.19 24.96
CA GLN A 78 13.09 -24.26 25.22
C GLN A 78 13.39 -23.85 26.68
N ASP A 79 14.42 -24.46 27.29
CA ASP A 79 14.86 -24.11 28.63
C ASP A 79 15.33 -22.65 28.69
N GLY A 80 14.79 -21.90 29.63
CA GLY A 80 15.09 -20.46 29.81
C GLY A 80 14.26 -19.51 28.93
N PHE A 81 13.38 -20.03 28.06
CA PHE A 81 12.42 -19.22 27.34
C PHE A 81 11.14 -19.05 28.15
N THR A 82 10.70 -17.80 28.29
CA THR A 82 9.44 -17.48 28.97
C THR A 82 8.59 -16.56 28.12
N ALA A 83 7.33 -16.91 27.92
CA ALA A 83 6.34 -16.15 27.19
C ALA A 83 5.18 -15.80 28.12
N THR A 84 4.91 -14.50 28.29
CA THR A 84 3.77 -13.98 29.06
C THR A 84 2.81 -13.30 28.10
N LEU A 85 1.54 -13.70 28.13
CA LEU A 85 0.50 -13.08 27.30
C LEU A 85 0.32 -11.62 27.71
N SER A 86 0.60 -10.70 26.79
CA SER A 86 0.49 -9.25 27.02
C SER A 86 -0.84 -8.71 26.51
N GLU A 87 -1.22 -9.10 25.30
CA GLU A 87 -2.41 -8.57 24.63
C GLU A 87 -3.07 -9.65 23.78
N THR A 88 -4.40 -9.60 23.71
CA THR A 88 -5.21 -10.47 22.86
C THR A 88 -6.14 -9.61 22.01
N TYR A 89 -6.04 -9.76 20.68
CA TYR A 89 -6.93 -9.14 19.73
C TYR A 89 -7.71 -10.20 18.97
N ALA A 90 -9.03 -10.17 19.09
CA ALA A 90 -9.90 -11.06 18.34
C ALA A 90 -10.76 -10.24 17.37
N VAL A 91 -10.67 -10.54 16.09
CA VAL A 91 -11.50 -9.94 15.05
C VAL A 91 -12.48 -10.98 14.54
N GLN A 92 -13.77 -10.70 14.67
CA GLN A 92 -14.79 -11.58 14.11
C GLN A 92 -14.70 -11.58 12.57
N PRO A 93 -14.89 -12.72 11.89
CA PRO A 93 -14.82 -12.83 10.42
C PRO A 93 -15.74 -11.86 9.69
N TYR A 94 -16.92 -11.60 10.25
CA TYR A 94 -17.86 -10.62 9.72
C TYR A 94 -17.27 -9.20 9.69
N MET A 95 -16.53 -8.82 10.72
CA MET A 95 -15.88 -7.50 10.80
C MET A 95 -14.81 -7.37 9.72
N GLY A 96 -13.97 -8.39 9.54
CA GLY A 96 -12.93 -8.42 8.52
C GLY A 96 -13.49 -8.32 7.10
N GLN A 97 -14.50 -9.12 6.77
CA GLN A 97 -15.16 -9.05 5.46
C GLN A 97 -15.82 -7.70 5.21
N LYS A 98 -16.45 -7.11 6.22
CA LYS A 98 -17.05 -5.77 6.13
C LYS A 98 -15.98 -4.69 5.88
N THR A 99 -14.86 -4.77 6.57
CA THR A 99 -13.73 -3.83 6.38
C THR A 99 -13.17 -3.92 4.97
N LEU A 100 -12.92 -5.13 4.47
CA LEU A 100 -12.47 -5.34 3.10
C LEU A 100 -13.48 -4.83 2.07
N HIS A 101 -14.77 -5.11 2.26
CA HIS A 101 -15.83 -4.63 1.37
C HIS A 101 -15.87 -3.09 1.33
N ASN A 102 -15.83 -2.45 2.50
CA ASN A 102 -15.79 -0.99 2.60
C ASN A 102 -14.53 -0.38 1.96
N ALA A 103 -13.38 -1.04 2.12
CA ALA A 103 -12.12 -0.62 1.50
C ALA A 103 -12.20 -0.65 -0.04
N VAL A 104 -12.75 -1.73 -0.60
CA VAL A 104 -12.95 -1.85 -2.05
C VAL A 104 -13.93 -0.78 -2.55
N ILE A 105 -15.03 -0.55 -1.85
CA ILE A 105 -15.98 0.53 -2.19
C ILE A 105 -15.28 1.89 -2.17
N ALA A 106 -14.48 2.18 -1.14
CA ALA A 106 -13.76 3.45 -1.04
C ALA A 106 -12.78 3.64 -2.20
N MET A 107 -12.02 2.60 -2.58
CA MET A 107 -11.09 2.67 -3.72
C MET A 107 -11.84 2.89 -5.04
N VAL A 108 -12.94 2.17 -5.28
CA VAL A 108 -13.76 2.34 -6.50
C VAL A 108 -14.38 3.74 -6.53
N LEU A 109 -14.93 4.21 -5.42
CA LEU A 109 -15.51 5.55 -5.32
C LEU A 109 -14.46 6.63 -5.58
N ALA A 110 -13.26 6.49 -5.01
CA ALA A 110 -12.15 7.40 -5.27
C ALA A 110 -11.79 7.43 -6.77
N ALA A 111 -11.65 6.26 -7.41
CA ALA A 111 -11.35 6.17 -8.84
C ALA A 111 -12.44 6.84 -9.71
N VAL A 112 -13.71 6.63 -9.39
CA VAL A 112 -14.85 7.26 -10.10
C VAL A 112 -14.83 8.78 -9.93
N LEU A 113 -14.71 9.26 -8.70
CA LEU A 113 -14.68 10.70 -8.41
C LEU A 113 -13.49 11.40 -9.10
N ILE A 114 -12.32 10.76 -9.09
CA ILE A 114 -11.13 11.26 -9.79
C ILE A 114 -11.38 11.31 -11.30
N THR A 115 -11.95 10.25 -11.89
CA THR A 115 -12.27 10.23 -13.32
C THR A 115 -13.23 11.36 -13.69
N VAL A 116 -14.29 11.55 -12.91
CA VAL A 116 -15.27 12.64 -13.11
C VAL A 116 -14.60 14.00 -12.97
N TYR A 117 -13.78 14.19 -11.94
CA TYR A 117 -13.04 15.44 -11.75
C TYR A 117 -12.12 15.75 -12.93
N VAL A 118 -11.29 14.78 -13.37
CA VAL A 118 -10.38 14.95 -14.51
C VAL A 118 -11.19 15.20 -15.79
N TRP A 119 -12.28 14.49 -16.00
CA TRP A 119 -13.15 14.68 -17.17
C TRP A 119 -13.69 16.11 -17.24
N ILE A 120 -14.24 16.63 -16.15
CA ILE A 120 -14.77 18.00 -16.11
C ILE A 120 -13.63 19.01 -16.27
N ARG A 121 -12.53 18.84 -15.53
CA ARG A 121 -11.39 19.78 -15.47
C ARG A 121 -10.64 19.88 -16.81
N PHE A 122 -10.55 18.77 -17.55
CA PHE A 122 -9.80 18.66 -18.79
C PHE A 122 -10.67 18.34 -20.01
N SER A 123 -11.89 18.85 -20.07
CA SER A 123 -12.81 18.67 -21.20
C SER A 123 -12.19 19.04 -22.56
N ILE A 124 -11.33 20.06 -22.60
CA ILE A 124 -10.59 20.50 -23.80
C ILE A 124 -9.61 19.41 -24.30
N LEU A 125 -9.01 18.63 -23.42
CA LEU A 125 -8.12 17.52 -23.77
C LEU A 125 -8.86 16.24 -24.19
N SER A 126 -10.18 16.28 -24.45
CA SER A 126 -11.06 15.11 -24.49
C SER A 126 -11.07 14.41 -23.11
N GLY A 127 -11.65 15.07 -22.12
CA GLY A 127 -11.56 14.75 -20.71
C GLY A 127 -11.74 13.27 -20.34
N LEU A 128 -12.55 12.52 -21.10
CA LEU A 128 -12.72 11.09 -20.87
C LEU A 128 -11.41 10.31 -21.10
N SER A 129 -10.68 10.58 -22.20
CA SER A 129 -9.41 9.90 -22.47
C SER A 129 -8.34 10.27 -21.44
N ALA A 130 -8.32 11.53 -20.97
CA ALA A 130 -7.42 11.96 -19.91
C ALA A 130 -7.75 11.28 -18.57
N GLY A 131 -9.05 11.18 -18.23
CA GLY A 131 -9.50 10.49 -17.02
C GLY A 131 -9.16 9.00 -17.02
N VAL A 132 -9.44 8.31 -18.11
CA VAL A 132 -9.12 6.87 -18.24
C VAL A 132 -7.61 6.62 -18.18
N SER A 133 -6.80 7.44 -18.86
CA SER A 133 -5.34 7.31 -18.82
C SER A 133 -4.79 7.54 -17.43
N ALA A 134 -5.35 8.49 -16.67
CA ALA A 134 -4.99 8.72 -15.28
C ALA A 134 -5.35 7.51 -14.39
N VAL A 135 -6.53 6.92 -14.56
CA VAL A 135 -6.94 5.73 -13.79
C VAL A 135 -6.04 4.53 -14.10
N ILE A 136 -5.62 4.33 -15.34
CA ILE A 136 -4.67 3.25 -15.69
C ILE A 136 -3.33 3.45 -14.94
N ALA A 137 -2.83 4.68 -14.89
CA ALA A 137 -1.63 5.00 -14.11
C ALA A 137 -1.83 4.75 -12.61
N LEU A 138 -2.99 5.10 -12.05
CA LEU A 138 -3.32 4.80 -10.65
C LEU A 138 -3.41 3.30 -10.35
N ILE A 139 -3.96 2.50 -11.27
CA ILE A 139 -3.97 1.03 -11.13
C ILE A 139 -2.53 0.49 -11.10
N HIS A 140 -1.66 0.98 -11.98
CA HIS A 140 -0.23 0.64 -11.95
C HIS A 140 0.39 0.94 -10.58
N ASP A 141 0.13 2.11 -10.01
CA ASP A 141 0.69 2.51 -8.71
C ASP A 141 0.18 1.62 -7.57
N VAL A 142 -1.10 1.29 -7.57
CA VAL A 142 -1.70 0.35 -6.60
C VAL A 142 -1.07 -1.05 -6.71
N LEU A 143 -0.78 -1.51 -7.93
CA LEU A 143 -0.10 -2.80 -8.13
C LEU A 143 1.34 -2.77 -7.59
N ILE A 144 2.08 -1.68 -7.76
CA ILE A 144 3.42 -1.54 -7.18
C ILE A 144 3.37 -1.54 -5.65
N VAL A 145 2.40 -0.84 -5.05
CA VAL A 145 2.17 -0.87 -3.60
C VAL A 145 1.86 -2.29 -3.12
N LEU A 146 0.97 -3.00 -3.82
CA LEU A 146 0.65 -4.40 -3.50
C LEU A 146 1.90 -5.30 -3.60
N CYS A 147 2.72 -5.14 -4.65
CA CYS A 147 3.99 -5.84 -4.78
C CYS A 147 4.93 -5.54 -3.60
N ALA A 148 5.01 -4.29 -3.14
CA ALA A 148 5.82 -3.95 -1.98
C ALA A 148 5.33 -4.68 -0.71
N PHE A 149 4.02 -4.71 -0.44
CA PHE A 149 3.47 -5.50 0.68
C PHE A 149 3.83 -6.98 0.59
N LEU A 150 3.78 -7.57 -0.62
CA LEU A 150 4.10 -8.99 -0.83
C LEU A 150 5.60 -9.27 -0.69
N ILE A 151 6.47 -8.44 -1.27
CA ILE A 151 7.94 -8.64 -1.25
C ILE A 151 8.49 -8.51 0.17
N PHE A 152 8.02 -7.53 0.93
CA PHE A 152 8.45 -7.31 2.31
C PHE A 152 7.66 -8.16 3.32
N ALA A 153 6.79 -9.05 2.86
CA ALA A 153 5.93 -9.89 3.69
C ALA A 153 5.14 -9.11 4.75
N ILE A 154 4.73 -7.87 4.41
CA ILE A 154 3.91 -7.02 5.27
C ILE A 154 2.46 -7.53 5.20
N PRO A 155 1.78 -7.74 6.35
CA PRO A 155 0.41 -8.19 6.35
C PRO A 155 -0.52 -7.13 5.74
N LEU A 156 -1.44 -7.57 4.88
CA LEU A 156 -2.51 -6.70 4.36
C LEU A 156 -3.49 -6.39 5.49
N ASN A 157 -3.48 -5.15 5.94
CA ASN A 157 -4.29 -4.60 7.03
C ASN A 157 -4.83 -3.21 6.66
N ASP A 158 -5.36 -2.46 7.62
CA ASP A 158 -5.87 -1.11 7.39
C ASP A 158 -4.80 -0.16 6.83
N ALA A 159 -3.52 -0.40 7.13
CA ALA A 159 -2.41 0.37 6.56
C ALA A 159 -2.34 0.24 5.04
N PHE A 160 -2.64 -0.93 4.46
CA PHE A 160 -2.71 -1.10 3.01
C PHE A 160 -3.74 -0.16 2.39
N VAL A 161 -4.94 -0.10 2.95
CA VAL A 161 -6.01 0.78 2.44
C VAL A 161 -5.60 2.25 2.56
N ALA A 162 -5.03 2.63 3.70
CA ALA A 162 -4.56 4.00 3.93
C ALA A 162 -3.43 4.39 2.95
N VAL A 163 -2.46 3.50 2.70
CA VAL A 163 -1.39 3.72 1.71
C VAL A 163 -1.96 3.89 0.32
N VAL A 164 -2.85 2.97 -0.12
CA VAL A 164 -3.45 3.04 -1.45
C VAL A 164 -4.21 4.34 -1.67
N LEU A 165 -5.07 4.75 -0.72
CA LEU A 165 -5.82 6.01 -0.83
C LEU A 165 -4.89 7.23 -0.84
N THR A 166 -3.82 7.20 -0.07
CA THR A 166 -2.80 8.26 -0.05
C THR A 166 -2.09 8.37 -1.38
N ILE A 167 -1.66 7.24 -1.97
CA ILE A 167 -0.97 7.21 -3.27
C ILE A 167 -1.90 7.65 -4.39
N ILE A 168 -3.17 7.24 -4.38
CA ILE A 168 -4.17 7.70 -5.35
C ILE A 168 -4.25 9.24 -5.33
N GLY A 169 -4.37 9.83 -4.14
CA GLY A 169 -4.43 11.29 -4.00
C GLY A 169 -3.14 12.02 -4.41
N TYR A 170 -1.98 11.42 -4.11
CA TYR A 170 -0.68 11.98 -4.45
C TYR A 170 -0.37 11.89 -5.95
N SER A 171 -0.51 10.70 -6.54
CA SER A 171 -0.20 10.44 -7.95
C SER A 171 -1.08 11.26 -8.89
N ILE A 172 -2.38 11.39 -8.58
CA ILE A 172 -3.28 12.20 -9.42
C ILE A 172 -2.88 13.67 -9.43
N ASN A 173 -2.32 14.21 -8.34
CA ASN A 173 -1.87 15.59 -8.30
C ASN A 173 -0.76 15.86 -9.32
N ASP A 174 0.22 14.98 -9.45
CA ASP A 174 1.29 15.08 -10.45
C ASP A 174 0.74 14.93 -11.88
N THR A 175 -0.19 14.00 -12.10
CA THR A 175 -0.87 13.83 -13.40
C THR A 175 -1.62 15.09 -13.80
N ILE A 176 -2.31 15.76 -12.87
CA ILE A 176 -3.02 17.01 -13.11
C ILE A 176 -2.06 18.13 -13.53
N VAL A 177 -0.89 18.23 -12.90
CA VAL A 177 0.13 19.23 -13.25
C VAL A 177 0.59 19.04 -14.70
N ILE A 178 0.85 17.81 -15.11
CA ILE A 178 1.25 17.50 -16.50
C ILE A 178 0.12 17.81 -17.49
N TYR A 179 -1.10 17.40 -17.19
CA TYR A 179 -2.26 17.66 -18.06
C TYR A 179 -2.59 19.14 -18.17
N ASP A 180 -2.41 19.91 -17.11
CA ASP A 180 -2.60 21.36 -17.13
C ASP A 180 -1.55 22.01 -18.06
N ARG A 181 -0.30 21.52 -18.03
CA ARG A 181 0.76 21.99 -18.93
C ARG A 181 0.49 21.61 -20.39
N ILE A 182 0.03 20.38 -20.64
CA ILE A 182 -0.39 19.97 -21.99
C ILE A 182 -1.51 20.87 -22.51
N ARG A 183 -2.50 21.18 -21.69
CA ARG A 183 -3.61 22.07 -22.02
C ARG A 183 -3.12 23.49 -22.35
N GLU A 184 -2.21 24.03 -21.54
CA GLU A 184 -1.61 25.33 -21.76
C GLU A 184 -0.87 25.39 -23.11
N ASN A 185 0.03 24.43 -23.35
CA ASN A 185 0.81 24.36 -24.59
C ASN A 185 -0.07 24.12 -25.82
N MET A 186 -1.16 23.38 -25.69
CA MET A 186 -2.13 23.17 -26.77
C MET A 186 -2.82 24.49 -27.18
N ASN A 187 -3.06 25.38 -26.21
CA ASN A 187 -3.68 26.67 -26.50
C ASN A 187 -2.66 27.70 -27.06
N LEU A 188 -1.42 27.66 -26.59
CA LEU A 188 -0.36 28.60 -26.98
C LEU A 188 0.29 28.23 -28.30
N HIS A 189 0.59 26.94 -28.47
CA HIS A 189 1.28 26.41 -29.63
C HIS A 189 0.30 25.56 -30.44
N LYS A 190 -0.02 25.97 -31.65
CA LYS A 190 -0.76 25.13 -32.60
C LYS A 190 0.13 23.96 -33.08
N CYS A 191 0.64 23.16 -32.13
CA CYS A 191 1.46 22.00 -32.44
C CYS A 191 0.66 21.02 -33.30
N LYS A 192 1.20 20.68 -34.46
CA LYS A 192 0.59 19.72 -35.39
C LYS A 192 0.75 18.28 -34.91
N ASN A 193 1.76 18.04 -34.08
CA ASN A 193 2.12 16.71 -33.58
C ASN A 193 1.80 16.60 -32.07
N ILE A 194 1.02 15.58 -31.70
CA ILE A 194 0.60 15.34 -30.31
C ILE A 194 1.78 14.86 -29.47
N ASP A 195 2.69 14.06 -30.06
CA ASP A 195 3.84 13.51 -29.35
C ASP A 195 4.81 14.62 -28.92
N GLU A 196 5.09 15.57 -29.84
CA GLU A 196 5.91 16.75 -29.55
C GLU A 196 5.29 17.66 -28.48
N LEU A 197 3.95 17.81 -28.54
CA LEU A 197 3.19 18.56 -27.52
C LEU A 197 3.37 17.95 -26.13
N VAL A 198 3.22 16.62 -26.02
CA VAL A 198 3.35 15.90 -24.75
C VAL A 198 4.78 15.94 -24.25
N ASP A 199 5.77 15.66 -25.09
CA ASP A 199 7.18 15.67 -24.72
C ASP A 199 7.62 17.04 -24.21
N THR A 200 7.26 18.12 -24.90
CA THR A 200 7.53 19.48 -24.46
C THR A 200 6.85 19.78 -23.13
N SER A 201 5.60 19.37 -22.94
CA SER A 201 4.83 19.66 -21.72
C SER A 201 5.37 18.90 -20.52
N VAL A 202 5.74 17.62 -20.72
CA VAL A 202 6.38 16.80 -19.71
C VAL A 202 7.73 17.41 -19.30
N SER A 203 8.58 17.76 -20.28
CA SER A 203 9.88 18.38 -20.00
C SER A 203 9.77 19.69 -19.20
N GLN A 204 8.75 20.50 -19.48
CA GLN A 204 8.50 21.75 -18.77
C GLN A 204 7.95 21.56 -17.36
N SER A 205 7.23 20.48 -17.09
CA SER A 205 6.65 20.16 -15.76
C SER A 205 7.57 19.27 -14.92
N LEU A 206 8.55 18.60 -15.55
CA LEU A 206 9.43 17.60 -14.91
C LEU A 206 10.11 18.13 -13.65
N GLY A 207 10.67 19.34 -13.70
CA GLY A 207 11.35 19.94 -12.55
C GLY A 207 10.43 20.07 -11.33
N ARG A 208 9.19 20.52 -11.53
CA ARG A 208 8.22 20.65 -10.45
C ARG A 208 7.84 19.27 -9.88
N SER A 209 7.48 18.31 -10.72
CA SER A 209 7.10 16.96 -10.28
C SER A 209 8.24 16.27 -9.56
N LEU A 210 9.48 16.38 -10.06
CA LEU A 210 10.63 15.80 -9.38
C LEU A 210 10.92 16.46 -8.02
N HIS A 211 10.84 17.79 -7.92
CA HIS A 211 11.09 18.47 -6.64
C HIS A 211 10.01 18.11 -5.59
N THR A 212 8.74 18.09 -5.97
CA THR A 212 7.65 17.70 -5.05
C THR A 212 7.78 16.24 -4.63
N SER A 213 8.05 15.33 -5.56
CA SER A 213 8.21 13.92 -5.26
C SER A 213 9.45 13.66 -4.39
N LEU A 214 10.58 14.31 -4.68
CA LEU A 214 11.81 14.18 -3.92
C LEU A 214 11.63 14.64 -2.46
N THR A 215 11.02 15.81 -2.24
CA THR A 215 10.80 16.33 -0.89
C THR A 215 9.88 15.42 -0.07
N THR A 216 8.82 14.88 -0.69
CA THR A 216 7.91 13.94 -0.02
C THR A 216 8.59 12.59 0.23
N CYS A 217 9.34 12.07 -0.74
CA CYS A 217 10.11 10.82 -0.57
C CYS A 217 11.15 10.95 0.54
N ILE A 218 11.86 12.08 0.66
CA ILE A 218 12.80 12.31 1.75
C ILE A 218 12.09 12.29 3.10
N SER A 219 10.93 12.95 3.21
CA SER A 219 10.15 12.97 4.45
C SER A 219 9.69 11.57 4.87
N VAL A 220 9.18 10.79 3.92
CA VAL A 220 8.75 9.40 4.18
C VAL A 220 9.95 8.48 4.43
N LEU A 221 11.09 8.69 3.75
CA LEU A 221 12.31 7.93 4.00
C LEU A 221 12.83 8.14 5.43
N ILE A 222 12.80 9.37 5.94
CA ILE A 222 13.14 9.66 7.34
C ILE A 222 12.20 8.90 8.28
N LEU A 223 10.89 8.84 7.95
CA LEU A 223 9.91 8.10 8.72
C LEU A 223 10.20 6.58 8.70
N VAL A 224 10.58 6.02 7.54
CA VAL A 224 10.99 4.61 7.42
C VAL A 224 12.22 4.31 8.29
N ILE A 225 13.25 5.16 8.20
CA ILE A 225 14.49 4.98 8.98
C ILE A 225 14.20 5.10 10.49
N ALA A 226 13.44 6.11 10.90
CA ALA A 226 13.08 6.31 12.29
C ALA A 226 12.24 5.15 12.83
N SER A 227 11.20 4.71 12.11
CA SER A 227 10.36 3.59 12.54
C SER A 227 11.15 2.27 12.63
N TRP A 228 12.07 2.04 11.70
CA TRP A 228 12.97 0.89 11.75
C TRP A 228 13.92 0.96 12.95
N HIS A 229 14.54 2.13 13.20
CA HIS A 229 15.47 2.33 14.31
C HIS A 229 14.81 2.21 15.69
N PHE A 230 13.60 2.78 15.84
CA PHE A 230 12.85 2.74 17.10
C PHE A 230 11.93 1.49 17.24
N GLY A 231 11.96 0.55 16.30
CA GLY A 231 11.15 -0.68 16.35
C GLY A 231 9.64 -0.45 16.26
N ILE A 232 9.18 0.70 15.72
CA ILE A 232 7.75 1.02 15.63
C ILE A 232 7.15 0.36 14.39
N GLN A 233 6.80 -0.92 14.54
CA GLN A 233 6.37 -1.79 13.45
C GLN A 233 5.18 -1.25 12.64
N SER A 234 4.16 -0.70 13.30
CA SER A 234 2.97 -0.16 12.63
C SER A 234 3.28 1.01 11.69
N ILE A 235 4.21 1.88 12.08
CA ILE A 235 4.65 3.00 11.25
C ILE A 235 5.52 2.49 10.10
N PHE A 236 6.36 1.50 10.33
CA PHE A 236 7.20 0.88 9.31
C PHE A 236 6.35 0.19 8.23
N GLU A 237 5.35 -0.60 8.63
CA GLU A 237 4.42 -1.29 7.73
C GLU A 237 3.59 -0.33 6.85
N PHE A 238 3.34 0.88 7.32
CA PHE A 238 2.70 1.95 6.55
C PHE A 238 3.70 2.69 5.66
N SER A 239 4.82 3.14 6.22
CA SER A 239 5.74 4.09 5.55
C SER A 239 6.58 3.45 4.46
N LEU A 240 6.99 2.19 4.61
CA LEU A 240 7.83 1.52 3.62
C LEU A 240 7.09 1.32 2.28
N PRO A 241 5.89 0.71 2.23
CA PRO A 241 5.13 0.61 0.97
C PRO A 241 4.70 1.97 0.41
N LEU A 242 4.43 2.95 1.29
CA LEU A 242 4.13 4.32 0.88
C LEU A 242 5.29 4.92 0.08
N LEU A 243 6.54 4.71 0.51
CA LEU A 243 7.72 5.20 -0.20
C LEU A 243 7.79 4.64 -1.64
N PHE A 244 7.56 3.33 -1.81
CA PHE A 244 7.51 2.70 -3.14
C PHE A 244 6.38 3.26 -4.00
N GLY A 245 5.21 3.46 -3.42
CA GLY A 245 4.06 4.06 -4.10
C GLY A 245 4.31 5.50 -4.55
N LEU A 246 5.00 6.32 -3.75
CA LEU A 246 5.36 7.70 -4.12
C LEU A 246 6.32 7.73 -5.31
N VAL A 247 7.35 6.88 -5.31
CA VAL A 247 8.28 6.77 -6.43
C VAL A 247 7.56 6.29 -7.68
N SER A 248 6.68 5.27 -7.55
CA SER A 248 5.84 4.78 -8.64
C SER A 248 4.93 5.87 -9.19
N GLY A 249 4.25 6.64 -8.34
CA GLY A 249 3.32 7.70 -8.73
C GLY A 249 4.00 8.84 -9.52
N CYS A 250 5.22 9.21 -9.15
CA CYS A 250 6.02 10.14 -9.95
C CYS A 250 6.32 9.58 -11.34
N PHE A 251 6.76 8.33 -11.42
CA PHE A 251 7.05 7.66 -12.69
C PHE A 251 5.81 7.48 -13.54
N SER A 252 4.72 6.99 -12.97
CA SER A 252 3.48 6.67 -13.70
C SER A 252 2.81 7.91 -14.29
N SER A 253 2.82 9.04 -13.57
CA SER A 253 2.29 10.30 -14.07
C SER A 253 3.05 10.79 -15.29
N ILE A 254 4.37 10.68 -15.29
CA ILE A 254 5.25 11.13 -16.38
C ILE A 254 5.22 10.14 -17.55
N CYS A 255 5.42 8.85 -17.30
CA CYS A 255 5.69 7.86 -18.33
C CYS A 255 4.48 7.02 -18.71
N VAL A 256 3.44 6.92 -17.88
CA VAL A 256 2.27 6.09 -18.15
C VAL A 256 1.07 6.94 -18.55
N ALA A 257 0.62 7.85 -17.69
CA ALA A 257 -0.60 8.63 -17.93
C ALA A 257 -0.50 9.51 -19.18
N SER A 258 0.60 10.27 -19.31
CA SER A 258 0.83 11.18 -20.45
C SER A 258 0.99 10.43 -21.76
N VAL A 259 1.72 9.31 -21.76
CA VAL A 259 1.97 8.49 -22.95
C VAL A 259 0.71 7.78 -23.42
N ILE A 260 -0.06 7.15 -22.53
CA ILE A 260 -1.33 6.50 -22.86
C ILE A 260 -2.31 7.51 -23.45
N TRP A 261 -2.39 8.71 -22.88
CA TRP A 261 -3.22 9.78 -23.41
C TRP A 261 -2.78 10.19 -24.83
N ALA A 262 -1.47 10.35 -25.09
CA ALA A 262 -0.94 10.66 -26.41
C ALA A 262 -1.27 9.58 -27.46
N MET A 263 -1.07 8.31 -27.10
CA MET A 263 -1.40 7.17 -27.97
C MET A 263 -2.89 7.14 -28.31
N TRP A 264 -3.76 7.35 -27.34
CA TRP A 264 -5.21 7.41 -27.56
C TRP A 264 -5.59 8.52 -28.54
N LYS A 265 -5.04 9.72 -28.35
CA LYS A 265 -5.29 10.87 -29.24
C LYS A 265 -4.80 10.62 -30.66
N ASN A 266 -3.61 10.05 -30.82
CA ASN A 266 -3.05 9.71 -32.15
C ASN A 266 -3.91 8.66 -32.86
N ALA A 267 -4.40 7.64 -32.17
CA ALA A 267 -5.28 6.62 -32.73
C ALA A 267 -6.58 7.23 -33.27
N HIS A 268 -7.24 8.09 -32.50
CA HIS A 268 -8.47 8.78 -32.95
C HIS A 268 -8.24 9.73 -34.12
N LYS A 269 -7.08 10.42 -34.15
CA LYS A 269 -6.73 11.30 -35.27
C LYS A 269 -6.51 10.53 -36.58
N ALA A 270 -5.91 9.33 -36.49
CA ALA A 270 -5.69 8.44 -37.61
C ALA A 270 -7.01 7.88 -38.18
N GLU A 271 -7.96 7.54 -37.30
CA GLU A 271 -9.29 7.06 -37.72
C GLU A 271 -10.12 8.14 -38.41
N ASN A 272 -10.12 9.36 -37.87
CA ASN A 272 -10.83 10.48 -38.51
C ASN A 272 -10.23 10.92 -39.85
N LYS A 273 -8.96 10.59 -40.13
CA LYS A 273 -8.32 10.88 -41.44
C LYS A 273 -8.66 9.85 -42.50
N LYS A 274 -9.15 8.67 -42.11
CA LYS A 274 -9.57 7.59 -43.03
C LYS A 274 -11.04 7.66 -43.40
N ARG A 275 -11.85 8.45 -42.70
CA ARG A 275 -13.23 8.79 -43.03
C ARG A 275 -13.28 10.07 -43.84
#